data_35ed030c9b5c3a46f3f9e4263a64ad5a
#
_entry.id   35ed030c9b5c3a46f3f9e4263a64ad5a
#
_cell.length_a   1.000
_cell.length_b   1.000
_cell.length_c   1.000
_cell.angle_alpha   90.00
_cell.angle_beta   90.00
_cell.angle_gamma   90.00
#
_symmetry.space_group_name_H-M   'P 1'
#
loop_
_entity.id
_entity.type
_entity.pdbx_description
1 polymer ?
#
loop_
_entity_poly.entity_id
_entity_poly.type
_entity_poly.pdbx_seq_one_letter_code
_entity_poly.pdbx_strand_id
1 'polypeptide(L)'
;MALTEKEEIMEIKEGMTGKAVLTVDTPHTARVMKSGSLDVLATPILSALMEEAACAAIAEALDEGMTTVGGSISLVHKAPTLPGDTVTATAVVTGVKGKKITFTIRAEDSAGEVGTADHTRFIVEADPFMDNAGKRKNKE
;
A
#
# COMPACT_ATOMS: atom_id res chain seq x y z
N MET A 1 7.90 33.33 -13.02
CA MET A 1 8.90 32.28 -13.22
C MET A 1 8.22 30.96 -13.50
N ALA A 2 8.66 30.25 -14.51
CA ALA A 2 8.08 28.95 -14.85
C ALA A 2 8.46 27.93 -13.75
N LEU A 3 7.53 27.02 -13.47
CA LEU A 3 7.81 25.90 -12.59
C LEU A 3 8.88 25.02 -13.23
N THR A 4 9.70 24.37 -12.43
CA THR A 4 10.63 23.39 -12.94
C THR A 4 9.84 22.17 -13.43
N GLU A 5 10.38 21.45 -14.36
CA GLU A 5 9.77 20.23 -14.83
C GLU A 5 9.50 19.24 -13.69
N LYS A 6 10.41 19.18 -12.72
CA LYS A 6 10.26 18.34 -11.54
C LYS A 6 9.03 18.73 -10.70
N GLU A 7 8.81 20.02 -10.51
CA GLU A 7 7.66 20.50 -9.74
C GLU A 7 6.35 20.18 -10.44
N GLU A 8 6.30 20.27 -11.77
CA GLU A 8 5.11 19.99 -12.55
C GLU A 8 4.73 18.50 -12.56
N ILE A 9 5.72 17.59 -12.60
CA ILE A 9 5.47 16.14 -12.69
C ILE A 9 5.43 15.45 -11.33
N MET A 10 5.86 16.13 -10.25
CA MET A 10 5.88 15.54 -8.89
C MET A 10 4.59 15.78 -8.11
N GLU A 11 3.55 16.24 -8.77
CA GLU A 11 2.26 16.39 -8.12
C GLU A 11 1.48 15.07 -8.13
N ILE A 12 0.98 14.68 -6.98
CA ILE A 12 0.14 13.48 -6.86
C ILE A 12 -1.25 13.80 -7.40
N LYS A 13 -1.75 12.95 -8.29
CA LYS A 13 -3.02 13.18 -8.98
C LYS A 13 -3.88 11.91 -8.98
N GLU A 14 -5.19 12.12 -9.02
CA GLU A 14 -6.13 11.03 -9.27
C GLU A 14 -5.77 10.29 -10.55
N GLY A 15 -5.93 8.97 -10.53
CA GLY A 15 -5.61 8.12 -11.66
C GLY A 15 -4.21 7.57 -11.68
N MET A 16 -3.29 8.07 -10.86
CA MET A 16 -1.96 7.48 -10.72
C MET A 16 -2.11 6.04 -10.25
N THR A 17 -1.35 5.14 -10.87
CA THR A 17 -1.50 3.71 -10.68
C THR A 17 -0.15 3.08 -10.33
N GLY A 18 -0.19 2.12 -9.41
CA GLY A 18 0.99 1.34 -9.04
C GLY A 18 0.63 -0.12 -8.88
N LYS A 19 1.64 -0.97 -9.03
CA LYS A 19 1.49 -2.43 -8.90
C LYS A 19 2.52 -3.01 -7.97
N ALA A 20 2.15 -4.10 -7.31
CA ALA A 20 3.05 -4.92 -6.54
C ALA A 20 2.72 -6.39 -6.78
N VAL A 21 3.73 -7.23 -6.82
CA VAL A 21 3.59 -8.64 -7.19
C VAL A 21 4.22 -9.50 -6.11
N LEU A 22 3.54 -10.58 -5.75
CA LEU A 22 4.03 -11.56 -4.79
C LEU A 22 3.74 -12.96 -5.29
N THR A 23 4.79 -13.81 -5.35
CA THR A 23 4.57 -15.25 -5.49
C THR A 23 4.39 -15.80 -4.09
N VAL A 24 3.24 -16.41 -3.84
CA VAL A 24 2.89 -16.94 -2.53
C VAL A 24 3.79 -18.13 -2.19
N ASP A 25 4.40 -18.08 -1.01
CA ASP A 25 5.25 -19.17 -0.51
C ASP A 25 4.90 -19.42 0.97
N THR A 26 5.52 -20.42 1.56
CA THR A 26 5.24 -20.87 2.94
C THR A 26 5.14 -19.72 3.96
N PRO A 27 6.10 -18.75 4.00
CA PRO A 27 6.02 -17.67 4.99
C PRO A 27 4.79 -16.77 4.82
N HIS A 28 4.15 -16.79 3.67
CA HIS A 28 3.01 -15.92 3.34
C HIS A 28 1.66 -16.55 3.70
N THR A 29 1.66 -17.77 4.24
CA THR A 29 0.43 -18.50 4.53
C THR A 29 -0.20 -18.06 5.85
N ALA A 30 -1.52 -18.19 5.93
CA ALA A 30 -2.27 -17.90 7.16
C ALA A 30 -1.77 -18.72 8.34
N ARG A 31 -1.42 -19.99 8.11
CA ARG A 31 -0.91 -20.88 9.17
C ARG A 31 0.40 -20.33 9.75
N VAL A 32 1.35 -19.96 8.91
CA VAL A 32 2.66 -19.47 9.38
C VAL A 32 2.53 -18.08 9.99
N MET A 33 1.70 -17.21 9.42
CA MET A 33 1.45 -15.86 9.94
C MET A 33 0.58 -15.86 11.20
N LYS A 34 -0.03 -16.99 11.54
CA LYS A 34 -0.95 -17.13 12.67
C LYS A 34 -2.22 -16.29 12.53
N SER A 35 -2.60 -15.98 11.29
CA SER A 35 -3.85 -15.30 10.98
C SER A 35 -4.97 -16.28 10.63
N GLY A 36 -4.69 -17.55 10.67
CA GLY A 36 -5.60 -18.65 10.41
C GLY A 36 -4.84 -19.98 10.55
N SER A 37 -5.44 -21.07 10.11
CA SER A 37 -4.87 -22.40 10.27
C SER A 37 -4.55 -23.13 8.96
N LEU A 38 -4.81 -22.49 7.82
CA LEU A 38 -4.67 -23.11 6.51
C LEU A 38 -3.48 -22.56 5.72
N ASP A 39 -3.01 -23.35 4.76
CA ASP A 39 -1.89 -22.99 3.90
C ASP A 39 -2.37 -22.24 2.65
N VAL A 40 -2.94 -21.08 2.86
CA VAL A 40 -3.36 -20.15 1.81
C VAL A 40 -2.81 -18.77 2.13
N LEU A 41 -2.74 -17.89 1.14
CA LEU A 41 -2.27 -16.52 1.33
C LEU A 41 -2.98 -15.87 2.52
N ALA A 42 -2.19 -15.38 3.47
CA ALA A 42 -2.70 -14.70 4.66
C ALA A 42 -3.27 -13.33 4.33
N THR A 43 -4.40 -12.97 4.93
CA THR A 43 -4.99 -11.64 4.75
C THR A 43 -4.04 -10.49 5.11
N PRO A 44 -3.26 -10.55 6.21
CA PRO A 44 -2.27 -9.51 6.49
C PRO A 44 -1.21 -9.37 5.41
N ILE A 45 -0.81 -10.45 4.76
CA ILE A 45 0.15 -10.40 3.66
C ILE A 45 -0.48 -9.75 2.43
N LEU A 46 -1.74 -10.09 2.13
CA LEU A 46 -2.47 -9.43 1.05
C LEU A 46 -2.59 -7.93 1.32
N SER A 47 -2.88 -7.55 2.55
CA SER A 47 -2.94 -6.14 2.96
C SER A 47 -1.61 -5.44 2.70
N ALA A 48 -0.49 -6.05 3.12
CA ALA A 48 0.84 -5.47 2.91
C ALA A 48 1.15 -5.30 1.42
N LEU A 49 0.77 -6.28 0.58
CA LEU A 49 0.96 -6.20 -0.87
C LEU A 49 0.15 -5.04 -1.46
N MET A 50 -1.07 -4.85 -1.01
CA MET A 50 -1.92 -3.75 -1.44
C MET A 50 -1.33 -2.40 -1.03
N GLU A 51 -0.79 -2.29 0.18
CA GLU A 51 -0.10 -1.08 0.62
C GLU A 51 1.14 -0.79 -0.22
N GLU A 52 1.90 -1.83 -0.56
CA GLU A 52 3.06 -1.70 -1.44
C GLU A 52 2.66 -1.15 -2.81
N ALA A 53 1.56 -1.65 -3.38
CA ALA A 53 1.03 -1.15 -4.65
C ALA A 53 0.65 0.34 -4.55
N ALA A 54 0.03 0.74 -3.44
CA ALA A 54 -0.33 2.14 -3.20
C ALA A 54 0.92 3.02 -3.12
N CYS A 55 1.95 2.57 -2.42
CA CYS A 55 3.23 3.29 -2.34
C CYS A 55 3.85 3.43 -3.74
N ALA A 56 3.82 2.36 -4.54
CA ALA A 56 4.35 2.39 -5.91
C ALA A 56 3.63 3.40 -6.79
N ALA A 57 2.33 3.58 -6.58
CA ALA A 57 1.52 4.50 -7.38
C ALA A 57 1.99 5.96 -7.28
N ILE A 58 2.57 6.34 -6.16
CA ILE A 58 2.91 7.74 -5.86
C ILE A 58 4.39 7.97 -5.58
N ALA A 59 5.22 6.92 -5.60
CA ALA A 59 6.62 7.02 -5.20
C ALA A 59 7.39 8.10 -5.96
N GLU A 60 7.20 8.18 -7.27
CA GLU A 60 7.91 9.16 -8.09
C GLU A 60 7.41 10.59 -7.94
N ALA A 61 6.22 10.77 -7.37
CA ALA A 61 5.62 12.08 -7.15
C ALA A 61 5.95 12.68 -5.78
N LEU A 62 6.69 11.95 -4.95
CA LEU A 62 7.11 12.42 -3.63
C LEU A 62 8.45 13.13 -3.72
N ASP A 63 8.56 14.29 -3.06
CA ASP A 63 9.82 15.02 -2.95
C ASP A 63 10.79 14.29 -2.04
N GLU A 64 12.08 14.62 -2.16
CA GLU A 64 13.11 14.07 -1.30
C GLU A 64 12.79 14.37 0.18
N GLY A 65 12.95 13.37 1.02
CA GLY A 65 12.63 13.48 2.45
C GLY A 65 11.16 13.28 2.77
N MET A 66 10.30 13.20 1.77
CA MET A 66 8.87 12.97 1.94
C MET A 66 8.54 11.49 1.75
N THR A 67 7.57 11.01 2.50
CA THR A 67 7.07 9.65 2.39
C THR A 67 5.59 9.62 2.75
N THR A 68 5.01 8.43 2.80
CA THR A 68 3.64 8.28 3.27
C THR A 68 3.57 7.18 4.31
N VAL A 69 2.59 7.31 5.19
CA VAL A 69 2.26 6.28 6.17
C VAL A 69 0.81 5.85 5.94
N GLY A 70 0.52 4.58 6.18
CA GLY A 70 -0.83 4.06 6.08
C GLY A 70 -1.70 4.60 7.21
N GLY A 71 -2.90 5.04 6.87
CA GLY A 71 -3.87 5.53 7.84
C GLY A 71 -5.01 4.55 8.08
N SER A 72 -5.53 3.96 7.02
CA SER A 72 -6.60 2.97 7.11
C SER A 72 -6.61 2.09 5.87
N ILE A 73 -7.11 0.88 6.04
CA ILE A 73 -7.38 -0.02 4.93
C ILE A 73 -8.61 -0.85 5.25
N SER A 74 -9.57 -0.85 4.32
CA SER A 74 -10.75 -1.69 4.41
C SER A 74 -10.66 -2.72 3.30
N LEU A 75 -10.28 -3.93 3.66
CA LEU A 75 -9.95 -5.01 2.73
C LEU A 75 -11.00 -6.10 2.79
N VAL A 76 -11.44 -6.56 1.63
CA VAL A 76 -12.25 -7.75 1.51
C VAL A 76 -11.44 -8.80 0.77
N HIS A 77 -11.08 -9.88 1.47
CA HIS A 77 -10.33 -11.01 0.94
C HIS A 77 -11.34 -12.04 0.44
N LYS A 78 -11.52 -12.09 -0.86
CA LYS A 78 -12.65 -12.80 -1.49
C LYS A 78 -12.35 -14.25 -1.87
N ALA A 79 -11.09 -14.56 -2.19
CA ALA A 79 -10.71 -15.88 -2.67
C ALA A 79 -9.35 -16.29 -2.13
N PRO A 80 -9.13 -17.59 -1.87
CA PRO A 80 -7.85 -18.09 -1.41
C PRO A 80 -6.85 -18.24 -2.54
N THR A 81 -5.57 -18.02 -2.26
CA THR A 81 -4.47 -18.26 -3.18
C THR A 81 -3.53 -19.28 -2.58
N LEU A 82 -3.20 -20.31 -3.32
CA LEU A 82 -2.31 -21.38 -2.87
C LEU A 82 -0.84 -20.99 -3.05
N PRO A 83 0.08 -21.57 -2.25
CA PRO A 83 1.51 -21.41 -2.48
C PRO A 83 1.88 -21.81 -3.92
N GLY A 84 2.79 -21.04 -4.50
CA GLY A 84 3.23 -21.22 -5.88
C GLY A 84 2.52 -20.32 -6.88
N ASP A 85 1.35 -19.82 -6.55
CA ASP A 85 0.64 -18.88 -7.42
C ASP A 85 1.12 -17.44 -7.15
N THR A 86 0.94 -16.58 -8.13
CA THR A 86 1.37 -15.18 -8.07
C THR A 86 0.17 -14.26 -7.96
N VAL A 87 0.24 -13.33 -7.01
CA VAL A 87 -0.79 -12.30 -6.79
C VAL A 87 -0.24 -10.95 -7.24
N THR A 88 -1.02 -10.23 -8.03
CA THR A 88 -0.71 -8.86 -8.43
C THR A 88 -1.75 -7.92 -7.83
N ALA A 89 -1.29 -6.94 -7.05
CA ALA A 89 -2.14 -5.88 -6.55
C ALA A 89 -1.94 -4.64 -7.42
N THR A 90 -3.03 -3.97 -7.77
CA THR A 90 -3.02 -2.73 -8.53
C THR A 90 -3.77 -1.67 -7.74
N ALA A 91 -3.08 -0.57 -7.42
CA ALA A 91 -3.65 0.54 -6.69
C ALA A 91 -3.83 1.74 -7.62
N VAL A 92 -4.95 2.43 -7.46
CA VAL A 92 -5.26 3.64 -8.22
C VAL A 92 -5.59 4.74 -7.22
N VAL A 93 -4.97 5.91 -7.39
CA VAL A 93 -5.30 7.09 -6.58
C VAL A 93 -6.70 7.57 -6.96
N THR A 94 -7.58 7.64 -5.99
CA THR A 94 -8.98 8.08 -6.20
C THR A 94 -9.26 9.47 -5.62
N GLY A 95 -8.37 10.00 -4.80
CA GLY A 95 -8.54 11.34 -4.26
C GLY A 95 -7.28 11.84 -3.59
N VAL A 96 -7.12 13.16 -3.63
CA VAL A 96 -6.05 13.86 -2.93
C VAL A 96 -6.66 15.07 -2.24
N LYS A 97 -6.52 15.14 -0.92
CA LYS A 97 -7.03 16.24 -0.14
C LYS A 97 -5.97 16.67 0.87
N GLY A 98 -5.22 17.72 0.54
CA GLY A 98 -4.07 18.12 1.32
C GLY A 98 -3.03 17.01 1.35
N LYS A 99 -2.71 16.51 2.53
CA LYS A 99 -1.73 15.42 2.72
C LYS A 99 -2.38 14.03 2.69
N LYS A 100 -3.70 13.97 2.58
CA LYS A 100 -4.45 12.71 2.58
C LYS A 100 -4.63 12.21 1.16
N ILE A 101 -4.25 10.96 0.93
CA ILE A 101 -4.39 10.31 -0.38
C ILE A 101 -5.27 9.08 -0.17
N THR A 102 -6.28 8.93 -1.03
CA THR A 102 -7.15 7.76 -1.03
C THR A 102 -6.91 6.91 -2.27
N PHE A 103 -7.05 5.60 -2.11
CA PHE A 103 -6.80 4.62 -3.17
C PHE A 103 -7.91 3.60 -3.21
N THR A 104 -8.17 3.08 -4.41
CA THR A 104 -8.91 1.83 -4.62
C THR A 104 -7.90 0.79 -5.13
N ILE A 105 -7.94 -0.40 -4.57
CA ILE A 105 -6.95 -1.44 -4.86
C ILE A 105 -7.66 -2.75 -5.20
N ARG A 106 -7.16 -3.45 -6.22
CA ARG A 106 -7.61 -4.78 -6.59
C ARG A 106 -6.43 -5.72 -6.60
N ALA A 107 -6.65 -6.95 -6.21
CA ALA A 107 -5.65 -8.00 -6.30
C ALA A 107 -6.21 -9.18 -7.07
N GLU A 108 -5.37 -9.78 -7.91
CA GLU A 108 -5.72 -10.91 -8.76
C GLU A 108 -4.62 -11.97 -8.71
N ASP A 109 -5.02 -13.24 -8.77
CA ASP A 109 -4.10 -14.36 -8.98
C ASP A 109 -4.41 -15.02 -10.34
N SER A 110 -3.89 -16.22 -10.60
CA SER A 110 -4.11 -16.92 -11.87
C SER A 110 -5.57 -17.28 -12.12
N ALA A 111 -6.37 -17.39 -11.06
CA ALA A 111 -7.78 -17.77 -11.16
C ALA A 111 -8.72 -16.56 -11.20
N GLY A 112 -8.24 -15.35 -10.95
CA GLY A 112 -9.03 -14.13 -11.00
C GLY A 112 -8.92 -13.28 -9.76
N GLU A 113 -9.98 -12.53 -9.43
CA GLU A 113 -9.95 -11.58 -8.33
C GLU A 113 -9.79 -12.27 -6.97
N VAL A 114 -8.81 -11.80 -6.21
CA VAL A 114 -8.50 -12.28 -4.86
C VAL A 114 -9.12 -11.38 -3.80
N GLY A 115 -9.16 -10.09 -4.06
CA GLY A 115 -9.70 -9.14 -3.11
C GLY A 115 -9.68 -7.71 -3.61
N THR A 116 -10.32 -6.84 -2.82
CA THR A 116 -10.38 -5.41 -3.08
C THR A 116 -10.18 -4.65 -1.78
N ALA A 117 -9.76 -3.39 -1.87
CA ALA A 117 -9.61 -2.55 -0.70
C ALA A 117 -9.81 -1.08 -1.02
N ASP A 118 -10.27 -0.35 0.00
CA ASP A 118 -10.19 1.10 0.06
C ASP A 118 -9.08 1.43 1.05
N HIS A 119 -8.19 2.34 0.68
CA HIS A 119 -6.98 2.61 1.45
C HIS A 119 -6.71 4.10 1.52
N THR A 120 -6.21 4.54 2.66
CA THR A 120 -5.85 5.93 2.90
C THR A 120 -4.41 6.00 3.39
N ARG A 121 -3.63 6.92 2.81
CA ARG A 121 -2.27 7.21 3.26
C ARG A 121 -2.11 8.70 3.51
N PHE A 122 -1.14 9.06 4.34
CA PHE A 122 -0.84 10.45 4.64
C PHE A 122 0.61 10.77 4.30
N ILE A 123 0.81 11.89 3.60
CA ILE A 123 2.15 12.40 3.27
C ILE A 123 2.75 12.98 4.54
N VAL A 124 3.99 12.59 4.84
CA VAL A 124 4.73 13.09 6.00
C VAL A 124 6.18 13.38 5.61
N GLU A 125 6.81 14.29 6.35
CA GLU A 125 8.26 14.43 6.29
C GLU A 125 8.87 13.35 7.16
N ALA A 126 9.74 12.51 6.60
CA ALA A 126 10.24 11.31 7.27
C ALA A 126 10.92 11.61 8.61
N ASP A 127 11.87 12.55 8.63
CA ASP A 127 12.65 12.83 9.84
C ASP A 127 11.81 13.43 10.98
N PRO A 128 11.03 14.51 10.74
CA PRO A 128 10.14 15.02 11.80
C PRO A 128 9.12 14.00 12.27
N PHE A 129 8.61 13.17 11.36
CA PHE A 129 7.66 12.13 11.72
C PHE A 129 8.29 11.13 12.70
N MET A 130 9.51 10.68 12.42
CA MET A 130 10.22 9.75 13.30
C MET A 130 10.58 10.40 14.64
N ASP A 131 10.99 11.66 14.62
CA ASP A 131 11.27 12.41 15.85
C ASP A 131 10.04 12.49 16.75
N ASN A 132 8.88 12.77 16.15
CA ASN A 132 7.62 12.85 16.90
C ASN A 132 7.20 11.48 17.45
N ALA A 133 7.45 10.41 16.71
CA ALA A 133 7.20 9.05 17.20
C ALA A 133 8.08 8.75 18.43
N GLY A 134 9.35 9.16 18.39
CA GLY A 134 10.26 9.03 19.52
C GLY A 134 9.80 9.82 20.74
N LYS A 135 9.34 11.05 20.53
CA LYS A 135 8.80 11.89 21.61
C LYS A 135 7.56 11.28 22.24
N ARG A 136 6.68 10.70 21.41
CA ARG A 136 5.49 10.01 21.92
C ARG A 136 5.87 8.84 22.81
N LYS A 137 6.87 8.05 22.40
CA LYS A 137 7.34 6.89 23.17
C LYS A 137 7.89 7.31 24.53
N ASN A 138 8.61 8.45 24.58
CA ASN A 138 9.27 8.94 25.79
C ASN A 138 8.37 9.86 26.62
N LYS A 139 7.13 10.06 26.23
CA LYS A 139 6.18 10.87 26.97
C LYS A 139 5.68 10.10 28.18
N GLU A 140 5.66 10.77 29.32
CA GLU A 140 5.14 10.21 30.56
C GLU A 140 3.67 10.52 30.79
#